data_3c33e88b576ac10cf8c6351a2eea9f18
#
_entry.id   3c33e88b576ac10cf8c6351a2eea9f18
#
_cell.length_a   1.000
_cell.length_b   1.000
_cell.length_c   1.000
_cell.angle_alpha   90.00
_cell.angle_beta   90.00
_cell.angle_gamma   90.00
#
_symmetry.space_group_name_H-M   'P 1'
#
loop_
_entity.id
_entity.type
_entity.pdbx_description
1 polymer ?
#
loop_
_entity_poly.entity_id
_entity_poly.type
_entity_poly.pdbx_seq_one_letter_code
_entity_poly.pdbx_strand_id
1 'polypeptide(L)'
;MEKTDREYYTLDDMFVSKAAKRARSGEEEEVQRRKAIREHQQLAACMEKCPYCFDSSELSKHLIIAIGTKCLKLGTKLLLWKDLLFCILLSFALSADSTTSSRMFRNALVKMFEAKDLDCVFLETNMSMKKRYHMVYECIPLPKEVGDMAPIYFKKAIMESDEEWSMNKKLIDLSSKDIRKSVPKGLPYFSVDFGLQGGFAHVIEDQHSFPHYFGK
;
A
#
# COMPACT_ATOMS: atom_id res chain seq x y z
N MET A 1 13.61 -70.80 -7.97
CA MET A 1 13.78 -69.72 -6.94
C MET A 1 15.00 -68.92 -7.36
N GLU A 2 14.75 -67.86 -8.14
CA GLU A 2 15.79 -66.92 -8.56
C GLU A 2 16.08 -65.96 -7.42
N LYS A 3 17.36 -65.90 -7.07
CA LYS A 3 17.88 -64.91 -6.11
C LYS A 3 17.96 -63.56 -6.86
N THR A 4 17.14 -62.60 -6.47
CA THR A 4 17.28 -61.19 -6.87
C THR A 4 18.61 -60.66 -6.41
N ASP A 5 19.45 -60.23 -7.36
CA ASP A 5 20.68 -59.48 -7.12
C ASP A 5 20.40 -58.25 -6.33
N ARG A 6 20.91 -58.22 -5.10
CA ARG A 6 21.01 -56.96 -4.33
C ARG A 6 22.09 -56.14 -5.01
N GLU A 7 21.69 -55.06 -5.65
CA GLU A 7 22.61 -54.00 -6.07
C GLU A 7 23.43 -53.54 -4.87
N TYR A 8 24.68 -53.91 -4.84
CA TYR A 8 25.65 -53.38 -3.91
C TYR A 8 25.95 -51.95 -4.33
N TYR A 9 25.31 -50.97 -3.70
CA TYR A 9 25.75 -49.61 -3.76
C TYR A 9 27.15 -49.50 -3.18
N THR A 10 28.16 -49.24 -4.02
CA THR A 10 29.53 -49.07 -3.57
C THR A 10 29.63 -47.77 -2.76
N LEU A 11 30.58 -47.73 -1.82
CA LEU A 11 30.88 -46.51 -1.04
C LEU A 11 31.13 -45.31 -1.94
N ASP A 12 31.71 -45.52 -3.13
CA ASP A 12 31.96 -44.49 -4.14
C ASP A 12 30.67 -43.89 -4.70
N ASP A 13 29.61 -44.69 -4.96
CA ASP A 13 28.32 -44.21 -5.42
C ASP A 13 27.65 -43.28 -4.39
N MET A 14 27.85 -43.59 -3.11
CA MET A 14 27.35 -42.72 -2.04
C MET A 14 28.11 -41.40 -1.96
N PHE A 15 29.42 -41.40 -2.21
CA PHE A 15 30.20 -40.14 -2.24
C PHE A 15 29.86 -39.30 -3.47
N VAL A 16 29.71 -39.90 -4.64
CA VAL A 16 29.30 -39.22 -5.88
C VAL A 16 27.89 -38.60 -5.70
N SER A 17 26.94 -39.33 -5.13
CA SER A 17 25.59 -38.81 -4.90
C SER A 17 25.56 -37.66 -3.88
N LYS A 18 26.39 -37.71 -2.84
CA LYS A 18 26.56 -36.61 -1.86
C LYS A 18 27.24 -35.40 -2.48
N ALA A 19 28.26 -35.60 -3.31
CA ALA A 19 28.92 -34.50 -4.04
C ALA A 19 27.96 -33.83 -5.04
N ALA A 20 27.18 -34.63 -5.77
CA ALA A 20 26.16 -34.10 -6.68
C ALA A 20 25.03 -33.31 -5.96
N LYS A 21 24.62 -33.78 -4.79
CA LYS A 21 23.65 -33.03 -3.94
C LYS A 21 24.24 -31.73 -3.42
N ARG A 22 25.52 -31.70 -3.02
CA ARG A 22 26.21 -30.46 -2.61
C ARG A 22 26.39 -29.49 -3.76
N ALA A 23 26.73 -29.98 -4.96
CA ALA A 23 26.84 -29.13 -6.16
C ALA A 23 25.48 -28.47 -6.52
N ARG A 24 24.37 -29.24 -6.48
CA ARG A 24 23.01 -28.70 -6.69
C ARG A 24 22.64 -27.67 -5.63
N SER A 25 22.98 -27.91 -4.36
CA SER A 25 22.73 -26.93 -3.29
C SER A 25 23.51 -25.65 -3.54
N GLY A 26 24.76 -25.72 -3.99
CA GLY A 26 25.55 -24.53 -4.33
C GLY A 26 25.01 -23.75 -5.51
N GLU A 27 24.51 -24.43 -6.55
CA GLU A 27 23.85 -23.77 -7.69
C GLU A 27 22.53 -23.11 -7.28
N GLU A 28 21.73 -23.76 -6.46
CA GLU A 28 20.49 -23.20 -5.91
C GLU A 28 20.76 -21.98 -5.04
N GLU A 29 21.77 -22.01 -4.18
CA GLU A 29 22.20 -20.87 -3.38
C GLU A 29 22.66 -19.69 -4.25
N GLU A 30 23.42 -19.96 -5.32
CA GLU A 30 23.88 -18.94 -6.25
C GLU A 30 22.71 -18.31 -7.01
N VAL A 31 21.76 -19.11 -7.46
CA VAL A 31 20.53 -18.62 -8.11
C VAL A 31 19.72 -17.74 -7.15
N GLN A 32 19.56 -18.16 -5.91
CA GLN A 32 18.86 -17.38 -4.89
C GLN A 32 19.60 -16.06 -4.59
N ARG A 33 20.93 -16.10 -4.48
CA ARG A 33 21.75 -14.91 -4.28
C ARG A 33 21.63 -13.93 -5.44
N ARG A 34 21.69 -14.40 -6.68
CA ARG A 34 21.51 -13.57 -7.89
C ARG A 34 20.10 -12.96 -7.92
N LYS A 35 19.08 -13.71 -7.51
CA LYS A 35 17.70 -13.22 -7.40
C LYS A 35 17.59 -12.12 -6.35
N ALA A 36 18.16 -12.34 -5.15
CA ALA A 36 18.16 -11.36 -4.09
C ALA A 36 18.91 -10.06 -4.47
N ILE A 37 20.06 -10.18 -5.15
CA ILE A 37 20.80 -9.01 -5.66
C ILE A 37 19.95 -8.24 -6.67
N ARG A 38 19.29 -8.92 -7.61
CA ARG A 38 18.42 -8.28 -8.60
C ARG A 38 17.22 -7.59 -7.95
N GLU A 39 16.58 -8.25 -6.99
CA GLU A 39 15.47 -7.67 -6.24
C GLU A 39 15.92 -6.42 -5.46
N HIS A 40 17.08 -6.48 -4.82
CA HIS A 40 17.67 -5.31 -4.13
C HIS A 40 17.98 -4.15 -5.09
N GLN A 41 18.56 -4.44 -6.24
CA GLN A 41 18.85 -3.41 -7.26
C GLN A 41 17.55 -2.79 -7.81
N GLN A 42 16.53 -3.61 -8.06
CA GLN A 42 15.22 -3.11 -8.49
C GLN A 42 14.57 -2.25 -7.40
N LEU A 43 14.68 -2.67 -6.15
CA LEU A 43 14.20 -1.92 -5.00
C LEU A 43 14.91 -0.56 -4.90
N ALA A 44 16.23 -0.55 -4.94
CA ALA A 44 17.02 0.68 -4.87
C ALA A 44 16.66 1.65 -6.01
N ALA A 45 16.53 1.17 -7.24
CA ALA A 45 16.11 1.98 -8.39
C ALA A 45 14.68 2.54 -8.25
N CYS A 46 13.76 1.74 -7.66
CA CYS A 46 12.42 2.22 -7.37
C CYS A 46 12.40 3.29 -6.26
N MET A 47 13.25 3.14 -5.24
CA MET A 47 13.35 4.10 -4.14
C MET A 47 13.99 5.42 -4.57
N GLU A 48 14.97 5.38 -5.46
CA GLU A 48 15.63 6.57 -6.00
C GLU A 48 14.68 7.49 -6.76
N LYS A 49 13.71 6.92 -7.48
CA LYS A 49 12.67 7.64 -8.24
C LYS A 49 11.33 7.76 -7.49
N CYS A 50 11.29 7.42 -6.22
CA CYS A 50 10.07 7.44 -5.44
C CYS A 50 9.78 8.86 -4.93
N PRO A 51 8.61 9.46 -5.22
CA PRO A 51 8.27 10.81 -4.73
C PRO A 51 8.05 10.87 -3.22
N TYR A 52 8.08 9.73 -2.53
CA TYR A 52 7.83 9.63 -1.09
C TYR A 52 9.06 9.24 -0.27
N CYS A 53 10.12 8.72 -0.87
CA CYS A 53 11.37 8.40 -0.16
C CYS A 53 12.19 9.65 0.14
N PHE A 54 12.82 9.69 1.32
CA PHE A 54 13.65 10.83 1.74
C PHE A 54 14.93 11.00 0.90
N ASP A 55 15.49 9.89 0.45
CA ASP A 55 16.72 9.86 -0.34
C ASP A 55 16.48 10.02 -1.84
N SER A 56 15.21 10.13 -2.24
CA SER A 56 14.84 10.27 -3.64
C SER A 56 15.08 11.68 -4.16
N SER A 57 15.58 11.76 -5.40
CA SER A 57 15.72 13.01 -6.15
C SER A 57 14.38 13.65 -6.51
N GLU A 58 13.34 12.82 -6.65
CA GLU A 58 11.99 13.26 -7.03
C GLU A 58 11.20 13.84 -5.85
N LEU A 59 11.76 13.77 -4.64
CA LEU A 59 11.10 14.29 -3.46
C LEU A 59 11.14 15.82 -3.41
N SER A 60 9.98 16.45 -3.46
CA SER A 60 9.82 17.88 -3.28
C SER A 60 10.00 18.26 -1.80
N LYS A 61 11.26 18.41 -1.35
CA LYS A 61 11.61 18.66 0.06
C LYS A 61 10.98 19.94 0.62
N HIS A 62 10.76 20.94 -0.23
CA HIS A 62 10.13 22.22 0.14
C HIS A 62 8.65 22.12 0.48
N LEU A 63 8.00 21.00 0.10
CA LEU A 63 6.59 20.73 0.42
C LEU A 63 6.41 19.93 1.70
N ILE A 64 7.50 19.57 2.39
CA ILE A 64 7.43 18.81 3.64
C ILE A 64 7.08 19.78 4.77
N ILE A 65 5.95 19.52 5.46
CA ILE A 65 5.50 20.31 6.61
C ILE A 65 6.05 19.73 7.91
N ALA A 66 5.99 18.43 8.07
CA ALA A 66 6.42 17.76 9.29
C ALA A 66 6.93 16.33 9.00
N ILE A 67 7.85 15.89 9.85
CA ILE A 67 8.43 14.55 9.82
C ILE A 67 8.25 13.95 11.20
N GLY A 68 7.62 12.78 11.26
CA GLY A 68 7.47 12.03 12.50
C GLY A 68 8.70 11.18 12.81
N THR A 69 8.81 10.71 14.04
CA THR A 69 9.95 9.90 14.52
C THR A 69 10.05 8.52 13.87
N LYS A 70 8.98 8.01 13.25
CA LYS A 70 8.91 6.69 12.59
C LYS A 70 8.60 6.82 11.09
N CYS A 71 9.44 7.54 10.37
CA CYS A 71 9.37 7.67 8.90
C CYS A 71 8.01 8.16 8.36
N LEU A 72 7.39 9.07 9.07
CA LEU A 72 6.17 9.71 8.65
C LEU A 72 6.47 11.05 8.03
N LYS A 73 5.99 11.25 6.83
CA LYS A 73 6.12 12.50 6.12
C LYS A 73 4.73 13.11 5.93
N LEU A 74 4.54 14.30 6.45
CA LEU A 74 3.42 15.17 6.14
C LEU A 74 3.86 16.15 5.08
N GLY A 75 3.27 16.09 3.90
CA GLY A 75 3.56 17.01 2.81
C GLY A 75 2.29 17.55 2.19
N THR A 76 2.39 18.67 1.49
CA THR A 76 1.29 19.22 0.70
C THR A 76 1.47 18.83 -0.75
N LYS A 77 0.39 18.45 -1.41
CA LYS A 77 0.31 18.36 -2.86
C LYS A 77 -0.65 19.45 -3.31
N LEU A 78 -0.16 20.35 -4.13
CA LEU A 78 -0.97 21.44 -4.65
C LEU A 78 -1.94 20.86 -5.69
N LEU A 79 -3.21 20.75 -5.36
CA LEU A 79 -4.29 20.52 -6.31
C LEU A 79 -5.05 21.83 -6.47
N LEU A 80 -4.97 22.39 -7.67
CA LEU A 80 -5.65 23.64 -8.04
C LEU A 80 -7.14 23.37 -8.22
N TRP A 81 -7.94 23.59 -7.18
CA TRP A 81 -9.35 23.81 -7.35
C TRP A 81 -9.82 24.96 -6.44
N LYS A 82 -10.35 25.99 -7.10
CA LYS A 82 -11.04 27.18 -6.54
C LYS A 82 -10.96 27.29 -5.00
N ASP A 83 -10.02 28.09 -4.53
CA ASP A 83 -9.94 28.66 -3.17
C ASP A 83 -9.81 27.74 -1.95
N LEU A 84 -9.88 26.41 -2.08
CA LEU A 84 -9.63 25.45 -0.99
C LEU A 84 -8.62 24.39 -1.40
N LEU A 85 -7.38 24.66 -1.06
CA LEU A 85 -6.26 24.04 -1.74
C LEU A 85 -5.27 23.41 -0.79
N PHE A 86 -5.65 22.30 -0.13
CA PHE A 86 -4.66 21.47 0.54
C PHE A 86 -5.06 20.01 0.52
N CYS A 87 -4.56 19.28 -0.47
CA CYS A 87 -4.43 17.84 -0.28
C CYS A 87 -3.17 17.61 0.54
N ILE A 88 -3.31 17.11 1.75
CA ILE A 88 -2.21 16.74 2.63
C ILE A 88 -1.89 15.28 2.39
N LEU A 89 -0.66 15.00 1.97
CA LEU A 89 -0.18 13.64 1.78
C LEU A 89 0.50 13.14 3.06
N LEU A 90 -0.03 12.07 3.61
CA LEU A 90 0.59 11.32 4.68
C LEU A 90 1.25 10.08 4.10
N SER A 91 2.57 10.05 4.09
CA SER A 91 3.32 8.89 3.60
C SER A 91 3.93 8.12 4.77
N PHE A 92 3.71 6.80 4.78
CA PHE A 92 4.17 5.91 5.84
C PHE A 92 5.03 4.79 5.27
N ALA A 93 6.09 4.40 5.99
CA ALA A 93 6.73 3.11 5.74
C ALA A 93 5.78 1.96 6.14
N LEU A 94 5.79 0.87 5.39
CA LEU A 94 4.96 -0.33 5.65
C LEU A 94 5.48 -1.13 6.87
N SER A 95 5.59 -0.48 8.04
CA SER A 95 5.94 -1.14 9.29
C SER A 95 4.74 -1.27 10.22
N ALA A 96 4.78 -2.26 11.12
CA ALA A 96 3.69 -2.49 12.08
C ALA A 96 3.44 -1.29 13.01
N ASP A 97 4.48 -0.52 13.31
CA ASP A 97 4.42 0.66 14.18
C ASP A 97 3.85 1.92 13.53
N SER A 98 3.66 1.90 12.20
CA SER A 98 3.18 3.06 11.44
C SER A 98 1.72 3.42 11.75
N THR A 99 0.92 2.47 12.23
CA THR A 99 -0.51 2.69 12.52
C THR A 99 -0.74 3.70 13.64
N THR A 100 0.04 3.65 14.71
CA THR A 100 -0.09 4.60 15.83
C THR A 100 0.27 6.01 15.39
N SER A 101 1.38 6.17 14.67
CA SER A 101 1.81 7.46 14.14
C SER A 101 0.81 8.03 13.13
N SER A 102 0.27 7.17 12.24
CA SER A 102 -0.79 7.54 11.30
C SER A 102 -2.02 8.11 12.02
N ARG A 103 -2.46 7.43 13.07
CA ARG A 103 -3.61 7.87 13.87
C ARG A 103 -3.37 9.23 14.54
N MET A 104 -2.18 9.46 15.07
CA MET A 104 -1.83 10.76 15.69
C MET A 104 -1.91 11.91 14.68
N PHE A 105 -1.37 11.74 13.47
CA PHE A 105 -1.42 12.77 12.45
C PHE A 105 -2.83 12.99 11.92
N ARG A 106 -3.60 11.93 11.71
CA ARG A 106 -5.02 12.05 11.32
C ARG A 106 -5.82 12.82 12.36
N ASN A 107 -5.64 12.50 13.65
CA ASN A 107 -6.30 13.22 14.75
C ASN A 107 -5.92 14.71 14.78
N ALA A 108 -4.64 15.02 14.54
CA ALA A 108 -4.18 16.41 14.53
C ALA A 108 -4.78 17.18 13.34
N LEU A 109 -4.85 16.55 12.14
CA LEU A 109 -5.45 17.15 10.95
C LEU A 109 -6.95 17.39 11.11
N VAL A 110 -7.69 16.40 11.63
CA VAL A 110 -9.13 16.55 11.88
C VAL A 110 -9.37 17.73 12.83
N LYS A 111 -8.68 17.80 13.95
CA LYS A 111 -8.80 18.93 14.90
C LYS A 111 -8.46 20.27 14.25
N MET A 112 -7.44 20.30 13.39
CA MET A 112 -7.05 21.51 12.69
C MET A 112 -8.15 21.99 11.72
N PHE A 113 -8.80 21.07 11.00
CA PHE A 113 -9.88 21.41 10.07
C PHE A 113 -11.17 21.74 10.80
N GLU A 114 -11.52 21.01 11.85
CA GLU A 114 -12.67 21.32 12.72
C GLU A 114 -12.57 22.74 13.32
N ALA A 115 -11.37 23.19 13.71
CA ALA A 115 -11.14 24.54 14.19
C ALA A 115 -11.36 25.63 13.10
N LYS A 116 -11.42 25.23 11.83
CA LYS A 116 -11.71 26.09 10.67
C LYS A 116 -13.12 25.87 10.11
N ASP A 117 -13.96 25.15 10.82
CA ASP A 117 -15.31 24.75 10.41
C ASP A 117 -15.33 23.94 9.10
N LEU A 118 -14.32 23.10 8.93
CA LEU A 118 -14.15 22.19 7.81
C LEU A 118 -14.17 20.75 8.29
N ASP A 119 -14.68 19.86 7.46
CA ASP A 119 -14.48 18.42 7.55
C ASP A 119 -13.31 17.97 6.69
N CYS A 120 -12.92 16.71 6.80
CA CYS A 120 -11.94 16.14 5.92
C CYS A 120 -12.19 14.64 5.66
N VAL A 121 -11.80 14.21 4.47
CA VAL A 121 -11.77 12.79 4.11
C VAL A 121 -10.33 12.34 3.89
N PHE A 122 -10.06 11.09 4.23
CA PHE A 122 -8.77 10.46 3.98
C PHE A 122 -8.94 9.37 2.94
N LEU A 123 -8.25 9.50 1.82
CA LEU A 123 -8.29 8.56 0.72
C LEU A 123 -7.00 7.76 0.65
N GLU A 124 -7.11 6.47 0.42
CA GLU A 124 -5.99 5.60 0.11
C GLU A 124 -6.34 4.75 -1.11
N THR A 125 -5.49 4.82 -2.14
CA THR A 125 -5.59 3.98 -3.33
C THR A 125 -4.35 3.12 -3.43
N ASN A 126 -4.50 1.83 -3.27
CA ASN A 126 -3.42 0.86 -3.35
C ASN A 126 -3.58 -0.02 -4.60
N MET A 127 -2.95 0.39 -5.71
CA MET A 127 -3.07 -0.26 -7.01
C MET A 127 -2.03 -1.35 -7.26
N SER A 128 -0.83 -1.25 -6.70
CA SER A 128 0.27 -2.16 -7.02
C SER A 128 1.11 -2.49 -5.80
N MET A 129 0.82 -3.64 -5.18
CA MET A 129 1.54 -4.13 -4.00
C MET A 129 3.01 -4.44 -4.25
N LYS A 130 3.39 -4.76 -5.50
CA LYS A 130 4.77 -5.17 -5.83
C LYS A 130 5.76 -4.03 -5.98
N LYS A 131 5.29 -2.79 -6.15
CA LYS A 131 6.13 -1.62 -6.45
C LYS A 131 6.00 -0.47 -5.45
N ARG A 132 5.13 -0.58 -4.45
CA ARG A 132 4.91 0.48 -3.47
C ARG A 132 5.37 0.04 -2.08
N TYR A 133 6.33 0.78 -1.56
CA TYR A 133 6.87 0.57 -0.21
C TYR A 133 6.29 1.57 0.79
N HIS A 134 5.44 2.47 0.31
CA HIS A 134 4.79 3.50 1.11
C HIS A 134 3.27 3.38 1.01
N MET A 135 2.64 3.46 2.15
CA MET A 135 1.21 3.73 2.26
C MET A 135 1.03 5.24 2.23
N VAL A 136 0.14 5.71 1.40
CA VAL A 136 -0.11 7.15 1.21
C VAL A 136 -1.57 7.43 1.45
N TYR A 137 -1.85 8.26 2.46
CA TYR A 137 -3.16 8.86 2.66
C TYR A 137 -3.20 10.25 2.06
N GLU A 138 -4.19 10.50 1.24
CA GLU A 138 -4.54 11.83 0.77
C GLU A 138 -5.62 12.40 1.70
N CYS A 139 -5.34 13.49 2.40
CA CYS A 139 -6.30 14.19 3.24
C CYS A 139 -6.87 15.37 2.46
N ILE A 140 -8.17 15.38 2.23
CA ILE A 140 -8.87 16.40 1.48
C ILE A 140 -9.83 17.13 2.43
N PRO A 141 -9.62 18.43 2.69
CA PRO A 141 -10.57 19.22 3.45
C PRO A 141 -11.83 19.48 2.62
N LEU A 142 -12.98 19.47 3.27
CA LEU A 142 -14.29 19.69 2.66
C LEU A 142 -15.08 20.71 3.49
N PRO A 143 -15.93 21.53 2.87
CA PRO A 143 -16.96 22.24 3.61
C PRO A 143 -17.83 21.25 4.37
N LYS A 144 -18.28 21.62 5.56
CA LYS A 144 -19.01 20.73 6.47
C LYS A 144 -20.25 20.10 5.84
N GLU A 145 -21.01 20.89 5.08
CA GLU A 145 -22.18 20.41 4.35
C GLU A 145 -21.83 19.30 3.33
N VAL A 146 -20.66 19.40 2.69
CA VAL A 146 -20.18 18.40 1.74
C VAL A 146 -19.64 17.19 2.48
N GLY A 147 -18.97 17.40 3.61
CA GLY A 147 -18.45 16.34 4.49
C GLY A 147 -19.56 15.43 4.99
N ASP A 148 -20.68 16.00 5.46
CA ASP A 148 -21.85 15.26 5.92
C ASP A 148 -22.48 14.38 4.82
N MET A 149 -22.40 14.80 3.57
CA MET A 149 -22.96 14.07 2.42
C MET A 149 -21.95 13.08 1.80
N ALA A 150 -20.67 13.23 2.07
CA ALA A 150 -19.60 12.44 1.48
C ALA A 150 -19.81 10.91 1.61
N PRO A 151 -20.23 10.35 2.78
CA PRO A 151 -20.46 8.91 2.92
C PRO A 151 -21.50 8.37 1.94
N ILE A 152 -22.56 9.15 1.67
CA ILE A 152 -23.61 8.74 0.75
C ILE A 152 -23.10 8.72 -0.69
N TYR A 153 -22.35 9.74 -1.10
CA TYR A 153 -21.78 9.81 -2.44
C TYR A 153 -20.76 8.71 -2.71
N PHE A 154 -19.85 8.46 -1.78
CA PHE A 154 -18.86 7.38 -1.92
C PHE A 154 -19.53 6.00 -1.95
N LYS A 155 -20.51 5.75 -1.08
CA LYS A 155 -21.26 4.51 -1.09
C LYS A 155 -21.97 4.30 -2.43
N LYS A 156 -22.64 5.34 -2.93
CA LYS A 156 -23.32 5.30 -4.23
C LYS A 156 -22.33 5.05 -5.36
N ALA A 157 -21.23 5.80 -5.43
CA ALA A 157 -20.22 5.65 -6.46
C ALA A 157 -19.61 4.24 -6.50
N ILE A 158 -19.35 3.62 -5.36
CA ILE A 158 -18.84 2.26 -5.28
C ILE A 158 -19.92 1.25 -5.74
N MET A 159 -21.16 1.44 -5.36
CA MET A 159 -22.26 0.53 -5.73
C MET A 159 -22.67 0.64 -7.21
N GLU A 160 -22.48 1.80 -7.82
CA GLU A 160 -22.78 2.03 -9.24
C GLU A 160 -21.62 1.75 -10.19
N SER A 161 -20.43 1.43 -9.67
CA SER A 161 -19.21 1.14 -10.46
C SER A 161 -19.22 -0.20 -11.20
N ASP A 162 -20.35 -0.88 -11.24
CA ASP A 162 -20.56 -2.29 -11.54
C ASP A 162 -19.99 -2.80 -12.84
N GLU A 163 -19.89 -2.00 -13.86
CA GLU A 163 -19.49 -2.45 -15.19
C GLU A 163 -18.12 -1.87 -15.59
N GLU A 164 -17.65 -0.86 -14.85
CA GLU A 164 -16.47 -0.12 -15.26
C GLU A 164 -15.16 -0.75 -14.73
N TRP A 165 -15.07 -1.04 -13.44
CA TRP A 165 -13.81 -1.51 -12.83
C TRP A 165 -13.98 -2.55 -11.70
N SER A 166 -15.19 -2.90 -11.34
CA SER A 166 -15.47 -3.93 -10.34
C SER A 166 -16.76 -4.67 -10.63
N MET A 167 -16.70 -5.98 -10.64
CA MET A 167 -17.89 -6.87 -10.73
C MET A 167 -18.45 -7.17 -9.34
N ASN A 168 -17.67 -6.97 -8.29
CA ASN A 168 -18.05 -7.25 -6.92
C ASN A 168 -18.48 -5.98 -6.19
N LYS A 169 -19.77 -5.84 -5.90
CA LYS A 169 -20.36 -4.70 -5.17
C LYS A 169 -20.09 -4.69 -3.66
N LYS A 170 -19.18 -5.50 -3.16
CA LYS A 170 -18.97 -5.63 -1.73
C LYS A 170 -18.31 -4.39 -1.15
N LEU A 171 -19.13 -3.56 -0.54
CA LEU A 171 -18.67 -2.46 0.30
C LEU A 171 -18.17 -3.02 1.64
N ILE A 172 -16.93 -2.73 1.99
CA ILE A 172 -16.32 -3.13 3.25
C ILE A 172 -16.44 -1.95 4.21
N ASP A 173 -17.13 -2.15 5.33
CA ASP A 173 -17.24 -1.15 6.39
C ASP A 173 -15.99 -1.17 7.28
N LEU A 174 -15.38 0.00 7.45
CA LEU A 174 -14.18 0.23 8.25
C LEU A 174 -14.48 0.87 9.61
N SER A 175 -15.75 1.05 9.98
CA SER A 175 -16.13 1.68 11.26
C SER A 175 -15.62 0.89 12.47
N SER A 176 -15.60 -0.45 12.36
CA SER A 176 -15.20 -1.36 13.44
C SER A 176 -13.94 -2.18 13.13
N LYS A 177 -13.43 -2.13 11.91
CA LYS A 177 -12.34 -2.99 11.44
C LYS A 177 -11.24 -2.18 10.77
N ASP A 178 -10.00 -2.59 11.00
CA ASP A 178 -8.85 -2.06 10.27
C ASP A 178 -8.84 -2.61 8.84
N ILE A 179 -8.45 -1.79 7.87
CA ILE A 179 -8.31 -2.15 6.46
C ILE A 179 -7.43 -3.40 6.28
N ARG A 180 -6.38 -3.54 7.07
CA ARG A 180 -5.44 -4.68 7.02
C ARG A 180 -6.08 -6.03 7.37
N LYS A 181 -7.19 -6.00 8.14
CA LYS A 181 -7.97 -7.19 8.51
C LYS A 181 -9.16 -7.41 7.59
N SER A 182 -9.56 -6.39 6.85
CA SER A 182 -10.78 -6.38 6.04
C SER A 182 -10.54 -6.72 4.59
N VAL A 183 -9.36 -6.36 4.06
CA VAL A 183 -8.95 -6.68 2.69
C VAL A 183 -7.87 -7.77 2.72
N PRO A 184 -7.99 -8.83 1.89
CA PRO A 184 -6.96 -9.85 1.77
C PRO A 184 -5.61 -9.25 1.33
N LYS A 185 -4.52 -9.77 1.90
CA LYS A 185 -3.17 -9.30 1.55
C LYS A 185 -2.88 -9.51 0.06
N GLY A 186 -2.37 -8.49 -0.58
CA GLY A 186 -1.95 -8.56 -1.98
C GLY A 186 -3.01 -8.18 -2.99
N LEU A 187 -4.22 -7.86 -2.57
CA LEU A 187 -5.24 -7.32 -3.45
C LEU A 187 -5.17 -5.79 -3.50
N PRO A 188 -5.33 -5.19 -4.69
CA PRO A 188 -5.49 -3.75 -4.82
C PRO A 188 -6.82 -3.31 -4.24
N TYR A 189 -6.82 -2.14 -3.61
CA TYR A 189 -8.01 -1.61 -2.98
C TYR A 189 -8.04 -0.08 -3.01
N PHE A 190 -9.23 0.44 -2.87
CA PHE A 190 -9.52 1.83 -2.54
C PHE A 190 -10.13 1.89 -1.14
N SER A 191 -9.76 2.87 -0.35
CA SER A 191 -10.43 3.16 0.92
C SER A 191 -10.63 4.65 1.13
N VAL A 192 -11.71 4.98 1.79
CA VAL A 192 -12.07 6.34 2.22
C VAL A 192 -12.45 6.31 3.68
N ASP A 193 -11.87 7.20 4.48
CA ASP A 193 -12.25 7.43 5.88
C ASP A 193 -12.80 8.86 6.02
N PHE A 194 -13.91 8.99 6.72
CA PHE A 194 -14.59 10.27 6.99
C PHE A 194 -14.12 10.79 8.35
N GLY A 195 -13.11 11.65 8.33
CA GLY A 195 -12.50 12.14 9.57
C GLY A 195 -12.00 10.99 10.46
N LEU A 196 -12.60 10.86 11.64
CA LEU A 196 -12.33 9.80 12.63
C LEU A 196 -13.49 8.81 12.80
N GLN A 197 -14.56 8.95 12.03
CA GLN A 197 -15.81 8.19 12.19
C GLN A 197 -15.77 6.80 11.54
N GLY A 198 -14.67 6.47 10.88
CA GLY A 198 -14.55 5.28 10.04
C GLY A 198 -14.86 5.58 8.58
N GLY A 199 -15.00 4.55 7.78
CA GLY A 199 -15.17 4.72 6.35
C GLY A 199 -15.50 3.45 5.62
N PHE A 200 -15.20 3.44 4.32
CA PHE A 200 -15.48 2.33 3.42
C PHE A 200 -14.23 1.90 2.68
N ALA A 201 -14.16 0.62 2.34
CA ALA A 201 -13.15 0.11 1.43
C ALA A 201 -13.80 -0.75 0.35
N HIS A 202 -13.14 -0.83 -0.78
CA HIS A 202 -13.53 -1.67 -1.89
C HIS A 202 -12.30 -2.25 -2.59
N VAL A 203 -12.37 -3.53 -2.98
CA VAL A 203 -11.31 -4.20 -3.73
C VAL A 203 -11.41 -3.78 -5.19
N ILE A 204 -10.28 -3.39 -5.76
CA ILE A 204 -10.17 -3.02 -7.18
C ILE A 204 -9.87 -4.28 -7.97
N GLU A 205 -10.81 -4.76 -8.78
CA GLU A 205 -10.64 -5.99 -9.57
C GLU A 205 -9.90 -5.69 -10.87
N ASP A 206 -10.27 -4.63 -11.57
CA ASP A 206 -9.56 -4.17 -12.75
C ASP A 206 -8.81 -2.85 -12.49
N GLN A 207 -7.48 -2.97 -12.41
CA GLN A 207 -6.60 -1.82 -12.17
C GLN A 207 -6.49 -0.89 -13.39
N HIS A 208 -6.74 -1.38 -14.60
CA HIS A 208 -6.64 -0.59 -15.82
C HIS A 208 -7.85 0.31 -16.03
N SER A 209 -9.02 -0.19 -15.68
CA SER A 209 -10.28 0.54 -15.79
C SER A 209 -10.56 1.43 -14.57
N PHE A 210 -9.86 1.21 -13.43
CA PHE A 210 -10.06 2.02 -12.23
C PHE A 210 -9.65 3.48 -12.47
N PRO A 211 -10.55 4.45 -12.26
CA PRO A 211 -10.26 5.86 -12.49
C PRO A 211 -9.27 6.38 -11.44
N HIS A 212 -8.11 6.88 -11.90
CA HIS A 212 -7.05 7.41 -11.02
C HIS A 212 -7.46 8.64 -10.20
N TYR A 213 -8.56 9.29 -10.58
CA TYR A 213 -9.14 10.45 -9.92
C TYR A 213 -10.33 10.09 -9.02
N PHE A 214 -10.61 8.80 -8.81
CA PHE A 214 -11.72 8.36 -7.99
C PHE A 214 -11.62 8.94 -6.57
N GLY A 215 -12.66 9.66 -6.16
CA GLY A 215 -12.71 10.33 -4.87
C GLY A 215 -12.04 11.71 -4.80
N LYS A 216 -11.56 12.23 -5.93
CA LYS A 216 -10.92 13.57 -6.00
C LYS A 216 -11.86 14.62 -6.56
#